data_b42c7b47f9c3872a042e66ab98cc29e3
#
_entry.id   b42c7b47f9c3872a042e66ab98cc29e3
#
_cell.length_a   1.000
_cell.length_b   1.000
_cell.length_c   1.000
_cell.angle_alpha   90.00
_cell.angle_beta   90.00
_cell.angle_gamma   90.00
#
_symmetry.space_group_name_H-M   'P 1'
#
loop_
_entity.id
_entity.type
_entity.pdbx_description
1 polymer ?
#
loop_
_entity_poly.entity_id
_entity_poly.type
_entity_poly.pdbx_seq_one_letter_code
_entity_poly.pdbx_strand_id
1 'polypeptide(L)'
;MFHADMRLCIQNARAIGVCALLSLSSAAWAGPGDGITIASWVFSPYVDFSFTDDSNVYKDGTNKIHDAYYEPELGLRFSTSMDTNMFFAKGNVYYSDRNYDSETNRDFSAYGDHVTLQIGNGRKSRFELVQSYRNLDDNDRHASDIESSQLSGEMVEDSNALDLERELNQLGASLSRRMSDKLDLALSYRYSGVHYPNETHERLARKQEEYVPEGLDLDGHIWQLQGALGVTDKTDLLLTLRQGLQYQEKTDGAAELTTARLGLQMQGAEKLVYNAGAGLEYYARPHQTQFADADVDADDVQVTDEGIQSDNDQISFNFNASADWYMTEKLTFRCGGYNGTEFSSFYQGNGMEYLSAWAGLGYRWKPSTTFSVRGLYRHDDYLDPVTHEGVTKDRKDDRLEGHARIDYLAPGEFLRLYLEAIYDEVDSNFDFVDYDEQRILVGATLRY
;
A
#
# COMPACT_ATOMS: atom_id res chain seq x y z
N MET A 1 -25.25 -10.35 -7.41
CA MET A 1 -26.03 -11.14 -6.43
C MET A 1 -25.18 -11.55 -5.22
N PHE A 2 -23.85 -11.73 -5.34
CA PHE A 2 -22.92 -12.00 -4.22
C PHE A 2 -22.64 -10.79 -3.31
N HIS A 3 -22.70 -9.56 -3.84
CA HIS A 3 -22.39 -8.33 -3.07
C HIS A 3 -23.43 -7.98 -1.99
N ALA A 4 -24.72 -8.23 -2.23
CA ALA A 4 -25.76 -7.94 -1.25
C ALA A 4 -25.70 -8.85 0.00
N ASP A 5 -25.29 -10.09 -0.18
CA ASP A 5 -25.18 -11.06 0.91
C ASP A 5 -23.97 -10.77 1.83
N MET A 6 -22.89 -10.19 1.27
CA MET A 6 -21.69 -9.85 2.05
C MET A 6 -21.92 -8.61 2.93
N ARG A 7 -22.65 -7.60 2.46
CA ARG A 7 -23.04 -6.42 3.28
C ARG A 7 -23.92 -6.83 4.47
N LEU A 8 -24.85 -7.78 4.27
CA LEU A 8 -25.69 -8.30 5.35
C LEU A 8 -24.88 -9.12 6.36
N CYS A 9 -23.85 -9.85 5.91
CA CYS A 9 -22.91 -10.58 6.78
C CYS A 9 -22.06 -9.64 7.63
N ILE A 10 -21.59 -8.53 7.06
CA ILE A 10 -20.78 -7.51 7.76
C ILE A 10 -21.61 -6.76 8.78
N GLN A 11 -22.87 -6.39 8.46
CA GLN A 11 -23.77 -5.76 9.44
C GLN A 11 -24.11 -6.68 10.62
N ASN A 12 -24.27 -7.98 10.38
CA ASN A 12 -24.47 -8.95 11.43
C ASN A 12 -23.18 -9.23 12.23
N ALA A 13 -22.01 -9.16 11.59
CA ALA A 13 -20.71 -9.25 12.26
C ALA A 13 -20.45 -8.05 13.20
N ARG A 14 -20.95 -6.85 12.86
CA ARG A 14 -20.90 -5.67 13.74
C ARG A 14 -21.61 -5.91 15.08
N ALA A 15 -22.80 -6.50 15.07
CA ALA A 15 -23.57 -6.80 16.28
C ALA A 15 -22.92 -7.98 17.08
N ILE A 16 -22.38 -8.98 16.39
CA ILE A 16 -21.74 -10.15 17.01
C ILE A 16 -20.38 -9.75 17.62
N GLY A 17 -19.61 -8.88 16.96
CA GLY A 17 -18.31 -8.42 17.45
C GLY A 17 -18.43 -7.64 18.77
N VAL A 18 -19.37 -6.71 18.86
CA VAL A 18 -19.63 -5.94 20.09
C VAL A 18 -20.19 -6.83 21.22
N CYS A 19 -21.07 -7.79 20.92
CA CYS A 19 -21.57 -8.72 21.90
C CYS A 19 -20.52 -9.74 22.37
N ALA A 20 -19.61 -10.17 21.49
CA ALA A 20 -18.51 -11.06 21.85
C ALA A 20 -17.48 -10.35 22.76
N LEU A 21 -17.16 -9.08 22.51
CA LEU A 21 -16.30 -8.27 23.37
C LEU A 21 -16.87 -8.05 24.77
N LEU A 22 -18.19 -7.93 24.88
CA LEU A 22 -18.87 -7.75 26.18
C LEU A 22 -19.04 -9.07 26.96
N SER A 23 -19.06 -10.22 26.29
CA SER A 23 -19.21 -11.54 26.93
C SER A 23 -17.88 -12.17 27.39
N LEU A 24 -16.73 -11.64 26.95
CA LEU A 24 -15.39 -12.12 27.34
C LEU A 24 -14.94 -11.63 28.74
N SER A 25 -15.78 -10.91 29.46
CA SER A 25 -15.46 -10.36 30.80
C SER A 25 -15.24 -11.40 31.92
N SER A 26 -15.31 -12.72 31.61
CA SER A 26 -15.10 -13.79 32.59
C SER A 26 -13.89 -14.69 32.33
N ALA A 27 -13.09 -14.43 31.29
CA ALA A 27 -11.93 -15.24 30.97
C ALA A 27 -10.65 -14.58 31.48
N ALA A 28 -9.92 -15.28 32.31
CA ALA A 28 -8.56 -15.10 32.83
C ALA A 28 -8.01 -13.65 32.84
N TRP A 29 -7.72 -13.13 34.02
CA TRP A 29 -7.07 -11.86 34.28
C TRP A 29 -5.65 -11.82 33.67
N ALA A 30 -5.54 -11.45 32.39
CA ALA A 30 -4.31 -10.95 31.80
C ALA A 30 -4.11 -9.50 32.28
N GLY A 31 -2.88 -9.07 32.48
CA GLY A 31 -2.58 -7.66 32.76
C GLY A 31 -2.96 -6.76 31.57
N PRO A 32 -3.16 -5.47 31.78
CA PRO A 32 -3.36 -4.54 30.69
C PRO A 32 -2.17 -4.62 29.71
N GLY A 33 -2.45 -4.82 28.42
CA GLY A 33 -1.45 -4.98 27.37
C GLY A 33 -1.06 -6.41 27.02
N ASP A 34 -1.39 -7.40 27.87
CA ASP A 34 -1.02 -8.82 27.64
C ASP A 34 -1.96 -9.53 26.66
N GLY A 35 -3.16 -8.99 26.46
CA GLY A 35 -4.21 -9.62 25.67
C GLY A 35 -4.90 -10.79 26.36
N ILE A 36 -5.95 -11.30 25.75
CA ILE A 36 -6.76 -12.43 26.25
C ILE A 36 -6.24 -13.72 25.61
N THR A 37 -5.70 -14.62 26.41
CA THR A 37 -5.21 -15.92 25.90
C THR A 37 -6.29 -16.97 26.00
N ILE A 38 -6.65 -17.56 24.86
CA ILE A 38 -7.58 -18.69 24.76
C ILE A 38 -6.89 -19.83 24.01
N ALA A 39 -6.55 -20.90 24.70
CA ALA A 39 -5.71 -21.99 24.19
C ALA A 39 -4.36 -21.46 23.68
N SER A 40 -4.07 -21.61 22.38
CA SER A 40 -2.85 -21.09 21.75
C SER A 40 -3.02 -19.72 21.10
N TRP A 41 -4.16 -19.08 21.23
CA TRP A 41 -4.46 -17.79 20.64
C TRP A 41 -4.35 -16.67 21.67
N VAL A 42 -3.76 -15.56 21.27
CA VAL A 42 -3.75 -14.31 22.01
C VAL A 42 -4.61 -13.31 21.24
N PHE A 43 -5.59 -12.73 21.89
CA PHE A 43 -6.48 -11.71 21.35
C PHE A 43 -6.23 -10.40 22.09
N SER A 44 -5.93 -9.34 21.36
CA SER A 44 -5.62 -8.02 21.94
C SER A 44 -6.57 -6.99 21.34
N PRO A 45 -7.74 -6.77 21.97
CA PRO A 45 -8.61 -5.67 21.58
C PRO A 45 -7.93 -4.34 21.87
N TYR A 46 -8.19 -3.36 21.04
CA TYR A 46 -7.66 -2.01 21.22
C TYR A 46 -8.66 -0.94 20.81
N VAL A 47 -8.48 0.24 21.35
CA VAL A 47 -9.13 1.47 20.94
C VAL A 47 -8.03 2.45 20.61
N ASP A 48 -8.11 3.08 19.48
CA ASP A 48 -7.25 4.18 19.09
C ASP A 48 -8.10 5.44 18.90
N PHE A 49 -7.56 6.58 19.25
CA PHE A 49 -8.15 7.87 19.03
C PHE A 49 -7.08 8.82 18.50
N SER A 50 -7.33 9.42 17.35
CA SER A 50 -6.46 10.43 16.77
C SER A 50 -7.20 11.71 16.45
N PHE A 51 -6.46 12.80 16.49
CA PHE A 51 -6.83 14.12 16.00
C PHE A 51 -5.80 14.55 14.98
N THR A 52 -6.25 15.02 13.82
CA THR A 52 -5.40 15.47 12.74
C THR A 52 -5.80 16.88 12.34
N ASP A 53 -4.82 17.74 12.20
CA ASP A 53 -4.90 19.05 11.60
C ASP A 53 -4.30 18.95 10.19
N ASP A 54 -5.10 19.24 9.16
CA ASP A 54 -4.77 19.01 7.75
C ASP A 54 -4.89 20.32 6.97
N SER A 55 -3.80 20.72 6.35
CA SER A 55 -3.70 21.99 5.61
C SER A 55 -4.40 21.98 4.25
N ASN A 56 -4.70 20.79 3.70
CA ASN A 56 -5.25 20.65 2.35
C ASN A 56 -6.04 19.34 2.17
N VAL A 57 -7.19 19.25 2.82
CA VAL A 57 -8.04 18.03 2.87
C VAL A 57 -8.51 17.51 1.50
N TYR A 58 -8.42 18.35 0.46
CA TYR A 58 -8.81 17.99 -0.90
C TYR A 58 -7.63 17.79 -1.85
N LYS A 59 -6.40 17.96 -1.36
CA LYS A 59 -5.17 17.87 -2.20
C LYS A 59 -5.29 18.73 -3.48
N ASP A 60 -5.75 19.94 -3.33
CA ASP A 60 -5.94 20.90 -4.42
C ASP A 60 -4.78 21.89 -4.43
N GLY A 61 -4.10 22.07 -5.58
CA GLY A 61 -2.97 22.98 -5.71
C GLY A 61 -3.34 24.45 -5.66
N THR A 62 -4.56 24.79 -6.05
CA THR A 62 -5.01 26.18 -6.21
C THR A 62 -5.96 26.64 -5.12
N ASN A 63 -6.81 25.76 -4.63
CA ASN A 63 -7.86 26.09 -3.66
C ASN A 63 -7.73 25.20 -2.41
N LYS A 64 -6.65 25.41 -1.65
CA LYS A 64 -6.38 24.63 -0.45
C LYS A 64 -7.41 24.90 0.62
N ILE A 65 -8.05 23.86 1.10
CA ILE A 65 -9.00 23.91 2.20
C ILE A 65 -8.36 23.23 3.42
N HIS A 66 -8.16 24.03 4.46
CA HIS A 66 -7.68 23.53 5.74
C HIS A 66 -8.85 23.08 6.60
N ASP A 67 -8.76 21.91 7.19
CA ASP A 67 -9.72 21.41 8.17
C ASP A 67 -9.02 20.48 9.18
N ALA A 68 -9.70 20.20 10.27
CA ALA A 68 -9.27 19.24 11.25
C ALA A 68 -10.28 18.11 11.38
N TYR A 69 -9.81 16.92 11.72
CA TYR A 69 -10.69 15.78 11.95
C TYR A 69 -10.26 14.96 13.14
N TYR A 70 -11.20 14.25 13.73
CA TYR A 70 -10.92 13.22 14.72
C TYR A 70 -11.32 11.85 14.17
N GLU A 71 -10.57 10.83 14.56
CA GLU A 71 -10.77 9.47 14.07
C GLU A 71 -10.63 8.47 15.21
N PRO A 72 -11.75 8.07 15.84
CA PRO A 72 -11.80 6.93 16.73
C PRO A 72 -11.69 5.63 15.91
N GLU A 73 -10.91 4.66 16.41
CA GLU A 73 -10.80 3.34 15.83
C GLU A 73 -10.97 2.26 16.88
N LEU A 74 -11.72 1.24 16.55
CA LEU A 74 -11.86 0.01 17.33
C LEU A 74 -11.22 -1.14 16.55
N GLY A 75 -10.39 -1.93 17.22
CA GLY A 75 -9.79 -3.06 16.54
C GLY A 75 -9.51 -4.25 17.47
N LEU A 76 -9.24 -5.36 16.81
CA LEU A 76 -8.85 -6.62 17.45
C LEU A 76 -7.63 -7.18 16.72
N ARG A 77 -6.52 -7.30 17.44
CA ARG A 77 -5.36 -8.06 16.98
C ARG A 77 -5.44 -9.47 17.53
N PHE A 78 -5.01 -10.42 16.74
CA PHE A 78 -4.93 -11.82 17.18
C PHE A 78 -3.67 -12.47 16.65
N SER A 79 -3.13 -13.40 17.42
CA SER A 79 -1.98 -14.21 17.02
C SER A 79 -2.00 -15.55 17.73
N THR A 80 -1.38 -16.57 17.10
CA THR A 80 -1.08 -17.83 17.82
C THR A 80 0.21 -17.68 18.61
N SER A 81 0.30 -18.34 19.77
CA SER A 81 1.56 -18.43 20.51
C SER A 81 2.61 -19.19 19.68
N MET A 82 3.85 -18.71 19.68
CA MET A 82 4.94 -19.22 18.83
C MET A 82 5.48 -20.61 19.23
N ASP A 83 4.90 -21.29 20.19
CA ASP A 83 5.48 -22.56 20.74
C ASP A 83 5.37 -23.76 19.80
N THR A 84 4.61 -23.68 18.73
CA THR A 84 4.59 -24.73 17.71
C THR A 84 5.30 -24.23 16.45
N ASN A 85 6.53 -24.65 16.24
CA ASN A 85 7.39 -24.35 15.09
C ASN A 85 6.80 -24.69 13.70
N MET A 86 5.52 -25.06 13.60
CA MET A 86 4.90 -25.54 12.37
C MET A 86 3.74 -24.68 11.87
N PHE A 87 3.04 -23.97 12.75
CA PHE A 87 1.91 -23.14 12.39
C PHE A 87 1.94 -21.83 13.17
N PHE A 88 1.81 -20.73 12.43
CA PHE A 88 1.68 -19.40 12.97
C PHE A 88 0.57 -18.66 12.24
N ALA A 89 -0.31 -18.02 12.98
CA ALA A 89 -1.34 -17.14 12.43
C ALA A 89 -1.33 -15.83 13.20
N LYS A 90 -1.44 -14.73 12.50
CA LYS A 90 -1.66 -13.40 13.07
C LYS A 90 -2.58 -12.60 12.20
N GLY A 91 -3.25 -11.64 12.78
CA GLY A 91 -4.04 -10.68 12.01
C GLY A 91 -4.60 -9.58 12.88
N ASN A 92 -5.27 -8.67 12.21
CA ASN A 92 -6.06 -7.61 12.81
C ASN A 92 -7.34 -7.40 12.01
N VAL A 93 -8.36 -6.91 12.69
CA VAL A 93 -9.57 -6.35 12.09
C VAL A 93 -9.80 -5.01 12.76
N TYR A 94 -10.26 -4.01 12.02
CA TYR A 94 -10.52 -2.68 12.55
C TYR A 94 -11.73 -2.02 11.88
N TYR A 95 -12.25 -1.05 12.58
CA TYR A 95 -13.24 -0.09 12.10
C TYR A 95 -12.86 1.28 12.67
N SER A 96 -12.77 2.29 11.81
CA SER A 96 -12.59 3.68 12.21
C SER A 96 -13.66 4.57 11.59
N ASP A 97 -13.85 5.74 12.18
CA ASP A 97 -14.85 6.71 11.76
C ASP A 97 -14.21 8.09 11.79
N ARG A 98 -13.91 8.64 10.60
CA ARG A 98 -13.30 9.96 10.46
C ARG A 98 -14.39 11.00 10.36
N ASN A 99 -14.29 12.02 11.18
CA ASN A 99 -15.27 13.11 11.27
C ASN A 99 -14.55 14.44 11.16
N TYR A 100 -14.81 15.17 10.09
CA TYR A 100 -14.27 16.49 9.85
C TYR A 100 -15.03 17.57 10.62
N ASP A 101 -14.34 18.64 11.04
CA ASP A 101 -14.93 19.72 11.81
C ASP A 101 -15.86 20.58 10.93
N SER A 102 -15.44 20.94 9.74
CA SER A 102 -16.16 21.82 8.82
C SER A 102 -16.59 21.10 7.53
N GLU A 103 -15.71 20.28 6.95
CA GLU A 103 -15.91 19.57 5.69
C GLU A 103 -16.62 18.22 5.88
N THR A 104 -17.82 18.23 6.49
CA THR A 104 -18.55 17.02 6.87
C THR A 104 -18.97 16.13 5.69
N ASN A 105 -18.93 16.63 4.45
CA ASN A 105 -19.08 15.82 3.25
C ASN A 105 -17.88 14.89 2.99
N ARG A 106 -16.78 15.07 3.74
CA ARG A 106 -15.59 14.23 3.75
C ARG A 106 -15.59 13.20 4.88
N ASP A 107 -16.62 13.20 5.74
CA ASP A 107 -16.75 12.17 6.77
C ASP A 107 -16.69 10.79 6.12
N PHE A 108 -15.87 9.91 6.69
CA PHE A 108 -15.55 8.63 6.10
C PHE A 108 -15.43 7.52 7.15
N SER A 109 -16.02 6.36 6.86
CA SER A 109 -15.88 5.18 7.70
C SER A 109 -14.93 4.18 7.03
N ALA A 110 -13.75 3.98 7.60
CA ALA A 110 -12.80 2.98 7.15
C ALA A 110 -12.98 1.67 7.92
N TYR A 111 -12.80 0.56 7.24
CA TYR A 111 -12.77 -0.76 7.86
C TYR A 111 -11.86 -1.69 7.07
N GLY A 112 -11.28 -2.64 7.78
CA GLY A 112 -10.40 -3.59 7.10
C GLY A 112 -9.97 -4.74 7.98
N ASP A 113 -9.32 -5.68 7.30
CA ASP A 113 -8.67 -6.81 7.94
C ASP A 113 -7.32 -7.09 7.29
N HIS A 114 -6.46 -7.74 8.04
CA HIS A 114 -5.22 -8.30 7.55
C HIS A 114 -4.95 -9.61 8.27
N VAL A 115 -4.73 -10.68 7.53
CA VAL A 115 -4.47 -12.02 8.09
C VAL A 115 -3.23 -12.61 7.43
N THR A 116 -2.31 -13.09 8.25
CA THR A 116 -1.14 -13.87 7.80
C THR A 116 -1.20 -15.27 8.40
N LEU A 117 -1.12 -16.28 7.57
CA LEU A 117 -0.97 -17.69 7.95
C LEU A 117 0.39 -18.19 7.49
N GLN A 118 1.13 -18.84 8.36
CA GLN A 118 2.41 -19.44 8.04
C GLN A 118 2.44 -20.89 8.47
N ILE A 119 2.90 -21.78 7.59
CA ILE A 119 3.09 -23.22 7.85
C ILE A 119 4.55 -23.56 7.53
N GLY A 120 5.20 -24.26 8.45
CA GLY A 120 6.61 -24.64 8.33
C GLY A 120 7.53 -23.74 9.13
N ASN A 121 8.73 -24.24 9.42
CA ASN A 121 9.67 -23.60 10.36
C ASN A 121 10.75 -22.77 9.71
N GLY A 122 10.66 -22.49 8.41
CA GLY A 122 11.66 -21.72 7.66
C GLY A 122 13.04 -22.40 7.48
N ARG A 123 13.33 -23.49 8.22
CA ARG A 123 14.61 -24.20 8.07
C ARG A 123 14.70 -25.06 6.82
N LYS A 124 13.59 -25.64 6.38
CA LYS A 124 13.51 -26.45 5.15
C LYS A 124 12.52 -25.92 4.18
N SER A 125 11.31 -25.62 4.61
CA SER A 125 10.26 -25.04 3.79
C SER A 125 9.30 -24.22 4.64
N ARG A 126 8.77 -23.16 4.05
CA ARG A 126 7.76 -22.28 4.64
C ARG A 126 6.73 -21.97 3.58
N PHE A 127 5.49 -22.18 3.91
CA PHE A 127 4.36 -21.66 3.15
C PHE A 127 3.77 -20.49 3.93
N GLU A 128 3.43 -19.41 3.23
CA GLU A 128 2.79 -18.24 3.81
C GLU A 128 1.62 -17.83 2.93
N LEU A 129 0.50 -17.51 3.56
CA LEU A 129 -0.68 -16.93 2.96
C LEU A 129 -0.97 -15.62 3.67
N VAL A 130 -1.17 -14.56 2.89
CA VAL A 130 -1.53 -13.24 3.38
C VAL A 130 -2.81 -12.81 2.69
N GLN A 131 -3.77 -12.33 3.47
CA GLN A 131 -4.99 -11.72 2.95
C GLN A 131 -5.16 -10.37 3.62
N SER A 132 -5.56 -9.35 2.86
CA SER A 132 -5.92 -8.05 3.35
C SER A 132 -7.10 -7.51 2.58
N TYR A 133 -8.05 -6.94 3.28
CA TYR A 133 -9.15 -6.18 2.71
C TYR A 133 -9.24 -4.83 3.43
N ARG A 134 -9.44 -3.76 2.68
CA ARG A 134 -9.57 -2.41 3.22
C ARG A 134 -10.57 -1.61 2.41
N ASN A 135 -11.35 -0.80 3.09
CA ASN A 135 -12.05 0.33 2.52
C ASN A 135 -11.29 1.58 2.93
N LEU A 136 -10.77 2.33 1.98
CA LEU A 136 -9.88 3.47 2.20
C LEU A 136 -10.40 4.70 1.45
N ASP A 137 -9.98 5.87 1.92
CA ASP A 137 -9.86 7.09 1.12
C ASP A 137 -8.38 7.50 1.01
N ASP A 138 -8.07 8.56 0.27
CA ASP A 138 -6.69 9.01 0.06
C ASP A 138 -5.97 9.51 1.33
N ASN A 139 -6.72 9.79 2.38
CA ASN A 139 -6.19 10.26 3.65
C ASN A 139 -6.11 9.16 4.71
N ASP A 140 -6.27 7.89 4.33
CA ASP A 140 -6.24 6.79 5.28
C ASP A 140 -4.83 6.62 5.86
N ARG A 141 -4.75 6.65 7.20
CA ARG A 141 -3.51 6.43 7.95
C ARG A 141 -2.94 5.02 7.79
N HIS A 142 -3.77 4.06 7.38
CA HIS A 142 -3.35 2.68 7.14
C HIS A 142 -2.80 2.47 5.72
N ALA A 143 -2.92 3.44 4.83
CA ALA A 143 -2.33 3.36 3.49
C ALA A 143 -0.80 3.17 3.57
N SER A 144 -0.13 3.84 4.50
CA SER A 144 1.32 3.73 4.72
C SER A 144 1.79 2.40 5.33
N ASP A 145 0.92 1.65 6.00
CA ASP A 145 1.28 0.35 6.60
C ASP A 145 1.48 -0.76 5.56
N ILE A 146 1.05 -0.53 4.31
CA ILE A 146 1.22 -1.48 3.19
C ILE A 146 2.71 -1.61 2.80
N GLU A 147 3.47 -0.54 2.95
CA GLU A 147 4.88 -0.49 2.53
C GLU A 147 5.81 -1.40 3.34
N SER A 148 5.40 -1.86 4.51
CA SER A 148 6.25 -2.65 5.39
C SER A 148 6.22 -4.16 5.13
N SER A 149 5.32 -4.66 4.31
CA SER A 149 5.29 -6.07 3.97
C SER A 149 6.35 -6.38 2.91
N GLN A 150 7.28 -7.29 3.21
CA GLN A 150 8.33 -7.78 2.29
C GLN A 150 7.78 -8.42 1.00
N LEU A 151 6.48 -8.48 0.84
CA LEU A 151 5.78 -8.90 -0.36
C LEU A 151 5.47 -7.73 -1.31
N SER A 152 5.86 -6.52 -0.95
CA SER A 152 5.65 -5.32 -1.76
C SER A 152 6.51 -5.34 -3.03
N GLY A 153 6.03 -6.01 -4.03
CA GLY A 153 6.27 -5.61 -5.39
C GLY A 153 5.08 -4.70 -5.66
N GLU A 154 5.31 -3.45 -5.50
CA GLU A 154 4.29 -2.43 -5.49
C GLU A 154 3.50 -2.43 -6.80
N MET A 155 2.23 -2.70 -6.70
CA MET A 155 1.29 -1.98 -7.52
C MET A 155 1.07 -0.70 -6.72
N VAL A 156 1.83 0.33 -7.03
CA VAL A 156 1.63 1.65 -6.45
C VAL A 156 0.32 2.15 -7.02
N GLU A 157 -0.61 2.40 -6.15
CA GLU A 157 -1.75 3.20 -6.50
C GLU A 157 -1.23 4.58 -6.83
N ASP A 158 -1.50 5.04 -8.02
CA ASP A 158 -1.40 6.44 -8.38
C ASP A 158 -2.52 7.17 -7.64
N SER A 159 -2.29 7.44 -6.36
CA SER A 159 -3.27 8.09 -5.47
C SER A 159 -3.37 9.60 -5.76
N ASN A 160 -2.80 10.04 -6.89
CA ASN A 160 -2.64 11.44 -7.18
C ASN A 160 -3.98 12.12 -7.44
N ALA A 161 -4.30 13.05 -6.57
CA ALA A 161 -5.25 14.13 -6.74
C ALA A 161 -6.75 13.81 -6.82
N LEU A 162 -7.15 12.56 -6.80
CA LEU A 162 -8.57 12.21 -6.74
C LEU A 162 -8.88 11.57 -5.41
N ASP A 163 -9.64 12.31 -4.66
CA ASP A 163 -10.28 11.90 -3.42
C ASP A 163 -11.32 10.80 -3.67
N LEU A 164 -10.82 9.59 -3.86
CA LEU A 164 -11.62 8.43 -4.23
C LEU A 164 -11.70 7.43 -3.10
N GLU A 165 -12.92 7.19 -2.62
CA GLU A 165 -13.20 6.01 -1.83
C GLU A 165 -12.94 4.76 -2.67
N ARG A 166 -12.17 3.81 -2.15
CA ARG A 166 -11.83 2.56 -2.82
C ARG A 166 -11.79 1.37 -1.88
N GLU A 167 -12.17 0.24 -2.40
CA GLU A 167 -12.05 -1.06 -1.75
C GLU A 167 -10.82 -1.78 -2.31
N LEU A 168 -9.85 -2.07 -1.44
CA LEU A 168 -8.64 -2.78 -1.80
C LEU A 168 -8.70 -4.21 -1.25
N ASN A 169 -8.58 -5.19 -2.14
CA ASN A 169 -8.51 -6.61 -1.79
C ASN A 169 -7.19 -7.21 -2.25
N GLN A 170 -6.41 -7.77 -1.34
CA GLN A 170 -5.12 -8.37 -1.63
C GLN A 170 -5.05 -9.80 -1.10
N LEU A 171 -4.56 -10.71 -1.93
CA LEU A 171 -4.27 -12.09 -1.56
C LEU A 171 -2.86 -12.46 -2.01
N GLY A 172 -2.00 -12.85 -1.08
CA GLY A 172 -0.64 -13.29 -1.35
C GLY A 172 -0.42 -14.73 -0.90
N ALA A 173 0.27 -15.52 -1.70
CA ALA A 173 0.74 -16.84 -1.31
C ALA A 173 2.21 -16.99 -1.66
N SER A 174 3.02 -17.52 -0.75
CA SER A 174 4.42 -17.79 -1.00
C SER A 174 4.84 -19.15 -0.49
N LEU A 175 5.72 -19.79 -1.23
CA LEU A 175 6.37 -21.02 -0.87
C LEU A 175 7.88 -20.83 -0.96
N SER A 176 8.58 -20.89 0.16
CA SER A 176 10.04 -20.85 0.19
C SER A 176 10.60 -22.20 0.63
N ARG A 177 11.73 -22.58 0.04
CA ARG A 177 12.39 -23.84 0.35
C ARG A 177 13.91 -23.70 0.25
N ARG A 178 14.58 -24.15 1.30
CA ARG A 178 16.03 -24.38 1.28
C ARG A 178 16.33 -25.66 0.52
N MET A 179 16.90 -25.54 -0.65
CA MET A 179 17.26 -26.65 -1.53
C MET A 179 18.60 -27.29 -1.13
N SER A 180 19.53 -26.47 -0.64
CA SER A 180 20.82 -26.89 -0.08
C SER A 180 21.28 -25.87 0.97
N ASP A 181 22.42 -26.08 1.59
CA ASP A 181 23.00 -25.14 2.55
C ASP A 181 23.32 -23.76 1.96
N LYS A 182 23.35 -23.69 0.62
CA LYS A 182 23.69 -22.46 -0.12
C LYS A 182 22.60 -21.96 -1.05
N LEU A 183 21.56 -22.72 -1.28
CA LEU A 183 20.52 -22.35 -2.25
C LEU A 183 19.14 -22.32 -1.60
N ASP A 184 18.56 -21.16 -1.56
CA ASP A 184 17.17 -20.94 -1.19
C ASP A 184 16.36 -20.55 -2.44
N LEU A 185 15.15 -21.10 -2.60
CA LEU A 185 14.20 -20.76 -3.64
C LEU A 185 12.89 -20.31 -3.01
N ALA A 186 12.27 -19.31 -3.59
CA ALA A 186 10.94 -18.86 -3.23
C ALA A 186 10.09 -18.64 -4.49
N LEU A 187 8.86 -19.12 -4.45
CA LEU A 187 7.83 -18.85 -5.42
C LEU A 187 6.70 -18.09 -4.71
N SER A 188 6.28 -16.99 -5.26
CA SER A 188 5.15 -16.23 -4.73
C SER A 188 4.16 -15.87 -5.81
N TYR A 189 2.92 -15.72 -5.38
CA TYR A 189 1.81 -15.19 -6.16
C TYR A 189 1.11 -14.12 -5.34
N ARG A 190 0.70 -13.04 -6.00
CA ARG A 190 -0.13 -11.99 -5.42
C ARG A 190 -1.26 -11.63 -6.37
N TYR A 191 -2.43 -11.50 -5.80
CA TYR A 191 -3.59 -10.85 -6.39
C TYR A 191 -3.81 -9.51 -5.67
N SER A 192 -4.18 -8.47 -6.40
CA SER A 192 -4.64 -7.20 -5.87
C SER A 192 -5.81 -6.72 -6.72
N GLY A 193 -6.97 -6.52 -6.09
CA GLY A 193 -8.15 -5.93 -6.71
C GLY A 193 -8.39 -4.57 -6.08
N VAL A 194 -8.63 -3.55 -6.90
CA VAL A 194 -9.07 -2.22 -6.50
C VAL A 194 -10.43 -1.98 -7.11
N HIS A 195 -11.41 -1.73 -6.26
CA HIS A 195 -12.78 -1.44 -6.68
C HIS A 195 -13.18 -0.06 -6.21
N TYR A 196 -13.75 0.73 -7.11
CA TYR A 196 -14.26 2.08 -6.83
C TYR A 196 -15.79 2.02 -6.74
N PRO A 197 -16.40 2.25 -5.55
CA PRO A 197 -17.84 2.25 -5.38
C PRO A 197 -18.51 3.30 -6.26
N ASN A 198 -19.68 2.99 -6.81
CA ASN A 198 -20.43 3.88 -7.72
C ASN A 198 -20.72 5.27 -7.13
N GLU A 199 -20.85 5.38 -5.81
CA GLU A 199 -21.04 6.68 -5.12
C GLU A 199 -19.84 7.63 -5.31
N THR A 200 -18.66 7.08 -5.49
CA THR A 200 -17.43 7.83 -5.77
C THR A 200 -17.50 8.48 -7.15
N HIS A 201 -18.02 7.78 -8.15
CA HIS A 201 -18.22 8.34 -9.49
C HIS A 201 -19.17 9.55 -9.45
N GLU A 202 -20.21 9.54 -8.62
CA GLU A 202 -21.11 10.69 -8.46
C GLU A 202 -20.43 11.88 -7.75
N ARG A 203 -19.51 11.63 -6.80
CA ARG A 203 -18.76 12.69 -6.11
C ARG A 203 -17.76 13.37 -7.04
N LEU A 204 -17.04 12.61 -7.85
CA LEU A 204 -16.14 13.13 -8.87
C LEU A 204 -16.90 13.96 -9.92
N ALA A 205 -18.03 13.46 -10.42
CA ALA A 205 -18.87 14.17 -11.38
C ALA A 205 -19.35 15.53 -10.85
N ARG A 206 -19.53 15.68 -9.53
CA ARG A 206 -19.91 16.96 -8.92
C ARG A 206 -18.77 17.96 -8.79
N LYS A 207 -17.52 17.49 -8.70
CA LYS A 207 -16.33 18.37 -8.57
C LYS A 207 -15.75 18.79 -9.91
N GLN A 208 -15.80 17.89 -10.88
CA GLN A 208 -15.28 18.12 -12.23
C GLN A 208 -16.38 17.71 -13.20
N GLU A 209 -17.18 18.67 -13.65
CA GLU A 209 -18.35 18.42 -14.54
C GLU A 209 -17.96 17.70 -15.86
N GLU A 210 -16.70 17.45 -16.14
CA GLU A 210 -16.21 16.97 -17.44
C GLU A 210 -15.49 15.63 -17.48
N TYR A 211 -15.00 15.05 -16.36
CA TYR A 211 -14.19 13.84 -16.50
C TYR A 211 -14.26 12.91 -15.27
N VAL A 212 -15.13 11.96 -15.30
CA VAL A 212 -15.06 10.77 -14.44
C VAL A 212 -14.68 9.61 -15.31
N PRO A 213 -13.47 9.04 -15.18
CA PRO A 213 -13.14 7.83 -15.90
C PRO A 213 -14.04 6.71 -15.39
N GLU A 214 -14.98 6.28 -16.21
CA GLU A 214 -15.73 5.04 -15.97
C GLU A 214 -14.76 3.86 -16.12
N GLY A 215 -14.87 2.85 -15.24
CA GLY A 215 -14.07 1.62 -15.34
C GLY A 215 -12.69 1.74 -14.73
N LEU A 216 -12.61 2.35 -13.54
CA LEU A 216 -11.37 2.42 -12.74
C LEU A 216 -11.04 1.12 -12.04
N ASP A 217 -11.97 0.17 -11.96
CA ASP A 217 -11.73 -1.11 -11.29
C ASP A 217 -10.54 -1.85 -11.91
N LEU A 218 -9.66 -2.31 -11.04
CA LEU A 218 -8.39 -2.93 -11.42
C LEU A 218 -8.25 -4.30 -10.78
N ASP A 219 -7.80 -5.27 -11.57
CA ASP A 219 -7.38 -6.57 -11.09
C ASP A 219 -5.92 -6.84 -11.49
N GLY A 220 -5.07 -7.08 -10.53
CA GLY A 220 -3.65 -7.34 -10.73
C GLY A 220 -3.21 -8.71 -10.25
N HIS A 221 -2.37 -9.35 -11.03
CA HIS A 221 -1.78 -10.65 -10.72
C HIS A 221 -0.27 -10.58 -10.86
N ILE A 222 0.46 -10.98 -9.84
CA ILE A 222 1.91 -10.99 -9.85
C ILE A 222 2.42 -12.39 -9.48
N TRP A 223 3.26 -12.97 -10.32
CA TRP A 223 4.04 -14.17 -10.02
C TRP A 223 5.51 -13.79 -9.89
N GLN A 224 6.18 -14.34 -8.89
CA GLN A 224 7.60 -14.09 -8.70
C GLN A 224 8.31 -15.38 -8.31
N LEU A 225 9.41 -15.66 -8.99
CA LEU A 225 10.40 -16.66 -8.62
C LEU A 225 11.67 -15.95 -8.14
N GLN A 226 12.11 -16.26 -6.95
CA GLN A 226 13.33 -15.73 -6.38
C GLN A 226 14.28 -16.87 -6.00
N GLY A 227 15.53 -16.77 -6.40
CA GLY A 227 16.63 -17.64 -5.99
C GLY A 227 17.66 -16.83 -5.21
N ALA A 228 18.16 -17.39 -4.11
CA ALA A 228 19.29 -16.84 -3.36
C ALA A 228 20.40 -17.90 -3.25
N LEU A 229 21.58 -17.59 -3.78
CA LEU A 229 22.76 -18.46 -3.75
C LEU A 229 23.81 -17.87 -2.82
N GLY A 230 24.09 -18.54 -1.71
CA GLY A 230 25.18 -18.19 -0.78
C GLY A 230 26.54 -18.35 -1.43
N VAL A 231 27.17 -17.23 -1.80
CA VAL A 231 28.51 -17.19 -2.38
C VAL A 231 29.56 -17.20 -1.29
N THR A 232 29.32 -16.47 -0.20
CA THR A 232 30.11 -16.49 1.04
C THR A 232 29.16 -16.54 2.24
N ASP A 233 29.71 -16.64 3.45
CA ASP A 233 28.90 -16.61 4.69
C ASP A 233 28.19 -15.26 4.91
N LYS A 234 28.53 -14.23 4.12
CA LYS A 234 28.00 -12.87 4.23
C LYS A 234 27.46 -12.31 2.94
N THR A 235 27.43 -13.10 1.87
CA THR A 235 27.06 -12.61 0.54
C THR A 235 26.21 -13.64 -0.18
N ASP A 236 25.03 -13.22 -0.56
CA ASP A 236 24.10 -13.98 -1.41
C ASP A 236 23.98 -13.33 -2.79
N LEU A 237 24.03 -14.12 -3.83
CA LEU A 237 23.63 -13.74 -5.18
C LEU A 237 22.14 -13.99 -5.31
N LEU A 238 21.40 -13.00 -5.75
CA LEU A 238 19.95 -13.05 -5.93
C LEU A 238 19.59 -13.09 -7.41
N LEU A 239 18.65 -13.94 -7.77
CA LEU A 239 17.95 -13.91 -9.06
C LEU A 239 16.48 -13.71 -8.78
N THR A 240 15.87 -12.71 -9.41
CA THR A 240 14.44 -12.46 -9.33
C THR A 240 13.86 -12.45 -10.74
N LEU A 241 12.83 -13.28 -10.96
CA LEU A 241 12.01 -13.28 -12.17
C LEU A 241 10.60 -12.96 -11.73
N ARG A 242 9.98 -11.95 -12.32
CA ARG A 242 8.63 -11.50 -11.98
C ARG A 242 7.82 -11.31 -13.25
N GLN A 243 6.55 -11.68 -13.19
CA GLN A 243 5.55 -11.36 -14.20
C GLN A 243 4.33 -10.77 -13.52
N GLY A 244 3.92 -9.60 -13.97
CA GLY A 244 2.70 -8.90 -13.55
C GLY A 244 1.74 -8.85 -14.74
N LEU A 245 0.45 -9.01 -14.44
CA LEU A 245 -0.67 -8.78 -15.35
C LEU A 245 -1.64 -7.84 -14.65
N GLN A 246 -2.08 -6.79 -15.33
CA GLN A 246 -3.09 -5.88 -14.84
C GLN A 246 -4.24 -5.79 -15.81
N TYR A 247 -5.43 -6.06 -15.33
CA TYR A 247 -6.69 -5.94 -16.06
C TYR A 247 -7.43 -4.71 -15.54
N GLN A 248 -7.99 -3.94 -16.44
CA GLN A 248 -8.87 -2.82 -16.13
C GLN A 248 -10.23 -3.08 -16.78
N GLU A 249 -11.32 -2.72 -16.11
CA GLU A 249 -12.70 -3.12 -16.49
C GLU A 249 -13.06 -2.81 -17.95
N LYS A 250 -12.53 -1.72 -18.51
CA LYS A 250 -12.89 -1.28 -19.88
C LYS A 250 -11.78 -1.43 -20.90
N THR A 251 -10.70 -2.14 -20.60
CA THR A 251 -9.65 -2.42 -21.57
C THR A 251 -9.76 -3.84 -22.13
N ASP A 252 -9.63 -3.97 -23.46
CA ASP A 252 -9.51 -5.28 -24.09
C ASP A 252 -8.07 -5.81 -23.89
N GLY A 253 -7.89 -6.66 -22.90
CA GLY A 253 -6.61 -7.31 -22.59
C GLY A 253 -5.99 -6.85 -21.27
N ALA A 254 -4.81 -7.37 -21.00
CA ALA A 254 -4.02 -7.06 -19.81
C ALA A 254 -2.76 -6.28 -20.19
N ALA A 255 -2.40 -5.31 -19.38
CA ALA A 255 -1.04 -4.80 -19.39
C ALA A 255 -0.10 -5.83 -18.74
N GLU A 256 1.04 -6.09 -19.35
CA GLU A 256 2.01 -7.07 -18.90
C GLU A 256 3.32 -6.40 -18.49
N LEU A 257 3.87 -6.80 -17.35
CA LEU A 257 5.19 -6.38 -16.90
C LEU A 257 6.02 -7.61 -16.53
N THR A 258 7.06 -7.87 -17.30
CA THR A 258 8.00 -8.97 -17.05
C THR A 258 9.35 -8.40 -16.60
N THR A 259 9.85 -8.82 -15.45
CA THR A 259 11.12 -8.35 -14.89
C THR A 259 12.08 -9.51 -14.70
N ALA A 260 13.34 -9.32 -15.08
CA ALA A 260 14.45 -10.22 -14.75
C ALA A 260 15.58 -9.40 -14.08
N ARG A 261 15.93 -9.74 -12.84
CA ARG A 261 16.92 -8.98 -12.07
C ARG A 261 17.95 -9.90 -11.42
N LEU A 262 19.20 -9.48 -11.50
CA LEU A 262 20.32 -10.06 -10.71
C LEU A 262 20.71 -9.08 -9.62
N GLY A 263 20.97 -9.60 -8.44
CA GLY A 263 21.30 -8.79 -7.28
C GLY A 263 22.29 -9.45 -6.36
N LEU A 264 22.77 -8.66 -5.40
CA LEU A 264 23.63 -9.08 -4.29
C LEU A 264 23.00 -8.61 -3.00
N GLN A 265 22.92 -9.51 -2.03
CA GLN A 265 22.65 -9.16 -0.64
C GLN A 265 23.93 -9.41 0.16
N MET A 266 24.36 -8.40 0.91
CA MET A 266 25.63 -8.49 1.63
C MET A 266 25.48 -7.99 3.06
N GLN A 267 26.04 -8.76 4.00
CA GLN A 267 26.26 -8.34 5.37
C GLN A 267 27.70 -7.85 5.51
N GLY A 268 27.92 -6.54 5.26
CA GLY A 268 29.26 -5.96 5.21
C GLY A 268 29.97 -5.99 6.56
N ALA A 269 29.34 -5.46 7.59
CA ALA A 269 29.80 -5.55 8.97
C ALA A 269 28.62 -6.07 9.83
N GLU A 270 28.87 -6.38 11.11
CA GLU A 270 27.79 -6.83 12.02
C GLU A 270 26.57 -5.89 12.06
N LYS A 271 26.78 -4.63 11.66
CA LYS A 271 25.78 -3.55 11.76
C LYS A 271 25.34 -2.97 10.41
N LEU A 272 25.80 -3.51 9.29
CA LEU A 272 25.48 -2.99 7.96
C LEU A 272 25.03 -4.13 7.05
N VAL A 273 23.77 -4.02 6.59
CA VAL A 273 23.21 -4.89 5.55
C VAL A 273 22.92 -4.03 4.34
N TYR A 274 23.30 -4.47 3.16
CA TYR A 274 22.96 -3.79 1.93
C TYR A 274 22.56 -4.77 0.84
N ASN A 275 21.65 -4.30 -0.01
CA ASN A 275 21.16 -5.01 -1.17
C ASN A 275 21.38 -4.13 -2.40
N ALA A 276 21.78 -4.72 -3.49
CA ALA A 276 21.80 -4.04 -4.77
C ALA A 276 21.45 -5.02 -5.89
N GLY A 277 20.67 -4.59 -6.84
CA GLY A 277 20.28 -5.42 -7.98
C GLY A 277 20.05 -4.56 -9.21
N ALA A 278 20.22 -5.18 -10.37
CA ALA A 278 19.94 -4.57 -11.65
C ALA A 278 19.37 -5.60 -12.62
N GLY A 279 18.58 -5.15 -13.57
CA GLY A 279 17.90 -6.04 -14.50
C GLY A 279 17.25 -5.31 -15.66
N LEU A 280 16.41 -6.05 -16.36
CA LEU A 280 15.60 -5.56 -17.46
C LEU A 280 14.13 -5.80 -17.15
N GLU A 281 13.30 -4.89 -17.62
CA GLU A 281 11.86 -4.96 -17.61
C GLU A 281 11.34 -4.87 -19.03
N TYR A 282 10.37 -5.70 -19.32
CA TYR A 282 9.60 -5.66 -20.55
C TYR A 282 8.17 -5.31 -20.18
N TYR A 283 7.69 -4.21 -20.70
CA TYR A 283 6.33 -3.74 -20.55
C TYR A 283 5.59 -3.86 -21.86
N ALA A 284 4.46 -4.56 -21.86
CA ALA A 284 3.55 -4.69 -22.99
C ALA A 284 2.18 -4.12 -22.63
N ARG A 285 1.63 -3.33 -23.52
CA ARG A 285 0.36 -2.63 -23.34
C ARG A 285 -0.80 -3.45 -23.86
N PRO A 286 -1.98 -3.36 -23.24
CA PRO A 286 -3.20 -3.87 -23.84
C PRO A 286 -3.53 -3.06 -25.11
N HIS A 287 -4.16 -3.68 -26.08
CA HIS A 287 -4.76 -2.96 -27.19
C HIS A 287 -5.87 -2.06 -26.63
N GLN A 288 -5.67 -0.75 -26.68
CA GLN A 288 -6.73 0.18 -26.35
C GLN A 288 -7.66 0.32 -27.55
N THR A 289 -8.89 -0.14 -27.43
CA THR A 289 -9.96 0.40 -28.23
C THR A 289 -10.20 1.82 -27.72
N GLN A 290 -9.86 2.83 -28.53
CA GLN A 290 -10.27 4.21 -28.22
C GLN A 290 -11.80 4.20 -28.13
N PHE A 291 -12.33 4.39 -26.91
CA PHE A 291 -13.69 4.80 -26.76
C PHE A 291 -13.77 6.24 -27.28
N ALA A 292 -14.25 6.40 -28.51
CA ALA A 292 -14.73 7.69 -28.96
C ALA A 292 -15.81 8.12 -27.97
N ASP A 293 -15.63 9.31 -27.37
CA ASP A 293 -16.66 9.93 -26.53
C ASP A 293 -18.02 9.79 -27.20
N ALA A 294 -18.93 9.07 -26.57
CA ALA A 294 -20.25 8.75 -27.13
C ALA A 294 -21.22 9.96 -27.15
N ASP A 295 -20.74 11.16 -26.84
CA ASP A 295 -21.53 12.39 -26.76
C ASP A 295 -21.21 13.45 -27.82
N VAL A 296 -20.46 13.09 -28.84
CA VAL A 296 -20.43 13.96 -30.05
C VAL A 296 -21.58 13.54 -30.95
N ASP A 297 -22.52 14.47 -31.18
CA ASP A 297 -23.68 14.33 -32.05
C ASP A 297 -23.36 13.46 -33.28
N ALA A 298 -24.06 12.32 -33.40
CA ALA A 298 -23.74 11.17 -34.25
C ALA A 298 -23.81 11.46 -35.77
N ASP A 299 -23.97 12.70 -36.19
CA ASP A 299 -24.20 13.00 -37.62
C ASP A 299 -22.95 13.43 -38.41
N ASP A 300 -21.77 13.65 -37.78
CA ASP A 300 -20.60 14.18 -38.51
C ASP A 300 -19.24 13.50 -38.22
N VAL A 301 -19.15 12.44 -37.44
CA VAL A 301 -17.88 11.74 -37.20
C VAL A 301 -17.78 10.50 -38.06
N GLN A 302 -17.05 10.59 -39.17
CA GLN A 302 -16.50 9.42 -39.81
C GLN A 302 -15.43 8.82 -38.87
N VAL A 303 -15.83 7.83 -38.09
CA VAL A 303 -14.88 6.97 -37.37
C VAL A 303 -14.06 6.23 -38.42
N THR A 304 -12.87 6.73 -38.75
CA THR A 304 -11.90 5.94 -39.44
C THR A 304 -11.44 4.84 -38.49
N ASP A 305 -11.67 3.60 -38.87
CA ASP A 305 -11.30 2.34 -38.19
C ASP A 305 -9.76 2.14 -38.11
N GLU A 306 -8.99 3.21 -38.19
CA GLU A 306 -7.56 3.20 -37.91
C GLU A 306 -7.38 3.41 -36.40
N GLY A 307 -7.63 2.32 -35.65
CA GLY A 307 -7.16 2.23 -34.27
C GLY A 307 -5.69 2.56 -34.25
N ILE A 308 -5.30 3.53 -33.44
CA ILE A 308 -3.88 3.80 -33.17
C ILE A 308 -3.34 2.54 -32.51
N GLN A 309 -2.79 1.64 -33.32
CA GLN A 309 -1.96 0.56 -32.82
C GLN A 309 -0.68 1.21 -32.29
N SER A 310 -0.66 1.53 -31.00
CA SER A 310 0.61 1.81 -30.36
C SER A 310 1.26 0.47 -30.02
N ASP A 311 1.98 -0.10 -31.00
CA ASP A 311 2.89 -1.25 -30.82
C ASP A 311 4.12 -0.88 -29.97
N ASN A 312 3.94 -0.06 -28.94
CA ASN A 312 5.04 0.46 -28.13
C ASN A 312 5.30 -0.44 -26.92
N ASP A 313 5.57 -1.72 -27.18
CA ASP A 313 6.24 -2.54 -26.18
C ASP A 313 7.58 -1.90 -25.82
N GLN A 314 7.85 -1.79 -24.53
CA GLN A 314 9.03 -1.10 -24.04
C GLN A 314 9.93 -2.06 -23.26
N ILE A 315 11.23 -1.95 -23.50
CA ILE A 315 12.24 -2.59 -22.66
C ILE A 315 12.98 -1.48 -21.92
N SER A 316 12.94 -1.52 -20.60
CA SER A 316 13.62 -0.58 -19.73
C SER A 316 14.65 -1.27 -18.84
N PHE A 317 15.58 -0.49 -18.30
CA PHE A 317 16.54 -0.94 -17.31
C PHE A 317 15.99 -0.64 -15.92
N ASN A 318 16.05 -1.63 -15.02
CA ASN A 318 15.70 -1.43 -13.64
C ASN A 318 16.88 -1.65 -12.69
N PHE A 319 16.88 -0.92 -11.59
CA PHE A 319 17.79 -1.18 -10.48
C PHE A 319 17.09 -0.96 -9.14
N ASN A 320 17.65 -1.59 -8.12
CA ASN A 320 17.33 -1.28 -6.72
C ASN A 320 18.62 -1.31 -5.90
N ALA A 321 18.68 -0.42 -4.92
CA ALA A 321 19.75 -0.43 -3.93
C ALA A 321 19.19 -0.01 -2.58
N SER A 322 19.60 -0.68 -1.51
CA SER A 322 19.23 -0.28 -0.15
C SER A 322 20.33 -0.61 0.85
N ALA A 323 20.37 0.14 1.94
CA ALA A 323 21.28 -0.07 3.05
C ALA A 323 20.56 0.13 4.38
N ASP A 324 20.71 -0.84 5.28
CA ASP A 324 20.32 -0.78 6.68
C ASP A 324 21.58 -0.70 7.54
N TRP A 325 21.77 0.43 8.21
CA TRP A 325 22.93 0.66 9.06
C TRP A 325 22.51 0.82 10.52
N TYR A 326 22.79 -0.17 11.33
CA TYR A 326 22.59 -0.17 12.78
C TYR A 326 23.78 0.53 13.46
N MET A 327 23.82 1.87 13.38
CA MET A 327 24.95 2.70 13.86
C MET A 327 25.26 2.44 15.33
N THR A 328 24.21 2.32 16.14
CA THR A 328 24.28 1.91 17.54
C THR A 328 23.11 0.99 17.88
N GLU A 329 23.02 0.46 19.10
CA GLU A 329 21.85 -0.28 19.59
C GLU A 329 20.55 0.55 19.61
N LYS A 330 20.69 1.88 19.53
CA LYS A 330 19.58 2.83 19.62
C LYS A 330 19.32 3.59 18.33
N LEU A 331 20.29 3.64 17.43
CA LEU A 331 20.24 4.46 16.23
C LEU A 331 20.38 3.60 14.99
N THR A 332 19.34 3.63 14.15
CA THR A 332 19.30 2.95 12.86
C THR A 332 19.13 3.98 11.75
N PHE A 333 19.95 3.90 10.73
CA PHE A 333 19.79 4.64 9.49
C PHE A 333 19.47 3.66 8.37
N ARG A 334 18.50 4.01 7.53
CA ARG A 334 18.10 3.24 6.37
C ARG A 334 18.02 4.16 5.18
N CYS A 335 18.45 3.71 4.03
CA CYS A 335 18.28 4.43 2.78
C CYS A 335 18.16 3.46 1.62
N GLY A 336 17.60 3.94 0.53
CA GLY A 336 17.48 3.15 -0.69
C GLY A 336 17.06 4.00 -1.86
N GLY A 337 17.06 3.37 -3.02
CA GLY A 337 16.56 3.93 -4.26
C GLY A 337 16.29 2.80 -5.24
N TYR A 338 15.33 3.02 -6.09
CA TYR A 338 14.93 2.08 -7.12
C TYR A 338 14.37 2.83 -8.33
N ASN A 339 14.49 2.23 -9.48
CA ASN A 339 13.75 2.62 -10.66
C ASN A 339 13.11 1.40 -11.30
N GLY A 340 12.09 1.62 -12.08
CA GLY A 340 11.38 0.56 -12.82
C GLY A 340 10.20 1.12 -13.56
N THR A 341 9.39 0.21 -14.07
CA THR A 341 8.12 0.50 -14.73
C THR A 341 6.98 0.00 -13.86
N GLU A 342 5.93 0.78 -13.75
CA GLU A 342 4.69 0.43 -13.03
C GLU A 342 3.48 0.67 -13.91
N PHE A 343 2.36 0.06 -13.53
CA PHE A 343 1.07 0.33 -14.14
C PHE A 343 0.46 1.56 -13.46
N SER A 344 0.00 2.52 -14.25
CA SER A 344 -0.84 3.59 -13.74
C SER A 344 -2.25 3.06 -13.48
N SER A 345 -2.78 3.27 -12.29
CA SER A 345 -4.17 2.94 -11.97
C SER A 345 -5.15 3.95 -12.56
N PHE A 346 -4.68 5.15 -12.83
CA PHE A 346 -5.50 6.30 -13.18
C PHE A 346 -5.78 6.44 -14.68
N TYR A 347 -4.80 6.12 -15.52
CA TYR A 347 -4.93 6.20 -16.96
C TYR A 347 -4.94 4.81 -17.58
N GLN A 348 -6.07 4.39 -18.05
CA GLN A 348 -6.40 3.11 -18.66
C GLN A 348 -5.22 2.45 -19.41
N GLY A 349 -4.54 1.49 -18.75
CA GLY A 349 -3.47 0.70 -19.36
C GLY A 349 -2.15 1.43 -19.57
N ASN A 350 -2.02 2.69 -19.12
CA ASN A 350 -0.76 3.41 -19.22
C ASN A 350 0.23 2.89 -18.18
N GLY A 351 1.48 2.74 -18.60
CA GLY A 351 2.60 2.54 -17.72
C GLY A 351 3.24 3.87 -17.35
N MET A 352 4.02 3.86 -16.30
CA MET A 352 4.92 4.95 -15.95
C MET A 352 6.29 4.40 -15.57
N GLU A 353 7.34 5.07 -16.03
CA GLU A 353 8.68 4.85 -15.50
C GLU A 353 8.88 5.73 -14.27
N TYR A 354 9.45 5.17 -13.23
CA TYR A 354 9.70 5.90 -12.01
C TYR A 354 11.12 5.78 -11.52
N LEU A 355 11.58 6.83 -10.84
CA LEU A 355 12.82 6.86 -10.09
C LEU A 355 12.50 7.31 -8.66
N SER A 356 12.83 6.49 -7.67
CA SER A 356 12.57 6.80 -6.28
C SER A 356 13.82 6.71 -5.43
N ALA A 357 13.94 7.59 -4.44
CA ALA A 357 14.98 7.56 -3.42
C ALA A 357 14.37 7.90 -2.05
N TRP A 358 14.79 7.17 -1.02
CA TRP A 358 14.30 7.39 0.33
C TRP A 358 15.43 7.26 1.36
N ALA A 359 15.24 7.96 2.48
CA ALA A 359 16.11 7.83 3.63
C ALA A 359 15.31 7.95 4.94
N GLY A 360 15.72 7.22 5.96
CA GLY A 360 15.06 7.23 7.26
C GLY A 360 16.03 7.05 8.41
N LEU A 361 15.71 7.66 9.53
CA LEU A 361 16.44 7.58 10.79
C LEU A 361 15.49 7.17 11.89
N GLY A 362 15.83 6.09 12.62
CA GLY A 362 15.12 5.65 13.81
C GLY A 362 16.02 5.78 15.03
N TYR A 363 15.53 6.43 16.09
CA TYR A 363 16.25 6.60 17.34
C TYR A 363 15.42 6.17 18.54
N ARG A 364 15.89 5.18 19.28
CA ARG A 364 15.28 4.70 20.54
C ARG A 364 15.95 5.39 21.73
N TRP A 365 15.36 6.52 22.15
CA TRP A 365 15.89 7.27 23.30
C TRP A 365 15.86 6.43 24.59
N LYS A 366 14.69 5.82 24.87
CA LYS A 366 14.45 4.88 25.98
C LYS A 366 13.69 3.67 25.42
N PRO A 367 13.59 2.55 26.15
CA PRO A 367 12.75 1.42 25.72
C PRO A 367 11.29 1.84 25.43
N SER A 368 10.80 2.87 26.13
CA SER A 368 9.46 3.40 26.01
C SER A 368 9.30 4.52 24.97
N THR A 369 10.37 5.06 24.39
CA THR A 369 10.29 6.26 23.56
C THR A 369 11.14 6.11 22.31
N THR A 370 10.49 6.22 21.16
CA THR A 370 11.14 6.16 19.84
C THR A 370 10.86 7.43 19.04
N PHE A 371 11.84 7.83 18.24
CA PHE A 371 11.75 8.89 17.26
C PHE A 371 12.06 8.30 15.90
N SER A 372 11.31 8.67 14.90
CA SER A 372 11.60 8.31 13.52
C SER A 372 11.40 9.52 12.61
N VAL A 373 12.24 9.59 11.59
CA VAL A 373 12.10 10.55 10.48
C VAL A 373 12.36 9.78 9.21
N ARG A 374 11.54 10.00 8.19
CA ARG A 374 11.68 9.42 6.85
C ARG A 374 11.42 10.52 5.82
N GLY A 375 12.15 10.47 4.72
CA GLY A 375 11.87 11.25 3.52
C GLY A 375 11.89 10.36 2.31
N LEU A 376 11.07 10.64 1.32
CA LEU A 376 10.99 9.98 0.02
C LEU A 376 10.91 11.04 -1.06
N TYR A 377 11.63 10.84 -2.14
CA TYR A 377 11.51 11.55 -3.39
C TYR A 377 11.19 10.54 -4.49
N ARG A 378 10.24 10.88 -5.35
CA ARG A 378 9.88 10.06 -6.50
C ARG A 378 9.66 10.96 -7.72
N HIS A 379 10.16 10.52 -8.87
CA HIS A 379 9.92 11.12 -10.17
C HIS A 379 9.23 10.11 -11.06
N ASP A 380 8.10 10.48 -11.64
CA ASP A 380 7.28 9.64 -12.51
C ASP A 380 7.21 10.23 -13.92
N ASP A 381 7.51 9.41 -14.93
CA ASP A 381 7.42 9.72 -16.36
C ASP A 381 6.35 8.81 -16.97
N TYR A 382 5.21 9.36 -17.36
CA TYR A 382 4.13 8.57 -17.95
C TYR A 382 4.47 8.21 -19.39
N LEU A 383 4.27 6.93 -19.74
CA LEU A 383 4.69 6.39 -21.04
C LEU A 383 3.78 6.84 -22.19
N ASP A 384 2.56 7.28 -21.90
CA ASP A 384 1.62 7.82 -22.88
C ASP A 384 1.25 9.24 -22.57
N PRO A 385 1.06 10.06 -23.63
CA PRO A 385 0.57 11.41 -23.49
C PRO A 385 -0.83 11.44 -22.83
N VAL A 386 -1.02 12.34 -21.91
CA VAL A 386 -2.29 12.59 -21.23
C VAL A 386 -2.97 13.79 -21.90
N THR A 387 -4.27 13.66 -22.15
CA THR A 387 -5.10 14.76 -22.66
C THR A 387 -6.00 15.28 -21.55
N HIS A 388 -5.87 16.54 -21.23
CA HIS A 388 -6.75 17.25 -20.29
C HIS A 388 -7.11 18.61 -20.87
N GLU A 389 -8.40 19.00 -20.84
CA GLU A 389 -8.93 20.25 -21.41
C GLU A 389 -8.47 20.53 -22.85
N GLY A 390 -8.38 19.48 -23.67
CA GLY A 390 -7.94 19.57 -25.07
C GLY A 390 -6.42 19.79 -25.26
N VAL A 391 -5.63 19.75 -24.18
CA VAL A 391 -4.17 19.80 -24.22
C VAL A 391 -3.61 18.40 -24.05
N THR A 392 -2.89 17.90 -25.06
CA THR A 392 -2.20 16.61 -25.00
C THR A 392 -0.70 16.82 -24.79
N LYS A 393 -0.15 16.27 -23.73
CA LYS A 393 1.30 16.30 -23.45
C LYS A 393 1.74 15.10 -22.59
N ASP A 394 3.04 14.82 -22.59
CA ASP A 394 3.62 13.82 -21.69
C ASP A 394 3.49 14.34 -20.25
N ARG A 395 2.92 13.51 -19.38
CA ARG A 395 2.80 13.83 -17.94
C ARG A 395 4.08 13.42 -17.23
N LYS A 396 4.52 14.30 -16.31
CA LYS A 396 5.65 14.09 -15.42
C LYS A 396 5.31 14.65 -14.05
N ASP A 397 5.54 13.84 -13.04
CA ASP A 397 5.25 14.19 -11.65
C ASP A 397 6.52 14.04 -10.81
N ASP A 398 6.76 15.02 -9.95
CA ASP A 398 7.76 14.95 -8.88
C ASP A 398 7.06 14.92 -7.53
N ARG A 399 7.31 13.88 -6.73
CA ARG A 399 6.70 13.72 -5.40
C ARG A 399 7.75 13.79 -4.31
N LEU A 400 7.46 14.56 -3.27
CA LEU A 400 8.25 14.65 -2.06
C LEU A 400 7.40 14.34 -0.83
N GLU A 401 7.77 13.30 -0.10
CA GLU A 401 7.15 12.94 1.17
C GLU A 401 8.11 13.11 2.32
N GLY A 402 7.61 13.59 3.45
CA GLY A 402 8.34 13.68 4.71
C GLY A 402 7.50 13.21 5.89
N HIS A 403 8.02 12.31 6.72
CA HIS A 403 7.37 11.85 7.94
C HIS A 403 8.30 12.05 9.12
N ALA A 404 7.76 12.59 10.22
CA ALA A 404 8.45 12.66 11.51
C ALA A 404 7.50 12.17 12.60
N ARG A 405 7.93 11.19 13.42
CA ARG A 405 7.06 10.58 14.42
C ARG A 405 7.77 10.37 15.75
N ILE A 406 7.04 10.58 16.80
CA ILE A 406 7.42 10.31 18.18
C ILE A 406 6.41 9.33 18.76
N ASP A 407 6.87 8.21 19.29
CA ASP A 407 6.05 7.24 20.02
C ASP A 407 6.50 7.14 21.45
N TYR A 408 5.54 7.11 22.35
CA TYR A 408 5.73 6.78 23.77
C TYR A 408 4.86 5.60 24.17
N LEU A 409 5.47 4.54 24.67
CA LEU A 409 4.80 3.35 25.16
C LEU A 409 4.87 3.34 26.69
N ALA A 410 3.73 3.40 27.36
CA ALA A 410 3.66 3.36 28.82
C ALA A 410 4.13 1.98 29.36
N PRO A 411 4.61 1.92 30.61
CA PRO A 411 4.93 0.66 31.25
C PRO A 411 3.74 -0.31 31.22
N GLY A 412 3.97 -1.57 30.89
CA GLY A 412 2.91 -2.57 30.68
C GLY A 412 2.27 -2.54 29.30
N GLU A 413 2.76 -1.69 28.40
CA GLU A 413 2.38 -1.61 26.98
C GLU A 413 0.89 -1.37 26.67
N PHE A 414 0.11 -1.02 27.72
CA PHE A 414 -1.33 -0.83 27.59
C PHE A 414 -1.73 0.51 26.95
N LEU A 415 -0.84 1.52 26.99
CA LEU A 415 -1.06 2.85 26.44
C LEU A 415 0.11 3.23 25.52
N ARG A 416 -0.18 3.56 24.28
CA ARG A 416 0.74 4.21 23.34
C ARG A 416 0.24 5.61 23.05
N LEU A 417 1.12 6.60 23.19
CA LEU A 417 0.87 7.97 22.72
C LEU A 417 1.78 8.23 21.53
N TYR A 418 1.30 8.97 20.55
CA TYR A 418 2.08 9.32 19.39
C TYR A 418 1.77 10.72 18.87
N LEU A 419 2.80 11.33 18.30
CA LEU A 419 2.75 12.57 17.55
C LEU A 419 3.41 12.32 16.20
N GLU A 420 2.75 12.69 15.12
CA GLU A 420 3.25 12.54 13.78
C GLU A 420 3.05 13.83 12.99
N ALA A 421 4.04 14.17 12.18
CA ALA A 421 3.98 15.25 11.21
C ALA A 421 4.27 14.65 9.84
N ILE A 422 3.41 14.94 8.87
CA ILE A 422 3.49 14.46 7.50
C ILE A 422 3.53 15.67 6.58
N TYR A 423 4.40 15.64 5.60
CA TYR A 423 4.45 16.55 4.47
C TYR A 423 4.37 15.72 3.20
N ASP A 424 3.48 16.08 2.30
CA ASP A 424 3.31 15.45 0.99
C ASP A 424 3.16 16.56 -0.05
N GLU A 425 3.93 16.47 -1.14
CA GLU A 425 3.93 17.43 -2.23
C GLU A 425 4.03 16.68 -3.55
N VAL A 426 3.17 17.02 -4.48
CA VAL A 426 3.24 16.58 -5.87
C VAL A 426 3.34 17.82 -6.73
N ASP A 427 4.42 17.92 -7.50
CA ASP A 427 4.65 18.92 -8.54
C ASP A 427 4.52 18.24 -9.90
N SER A 428 3.48 18.58 -10.65
CA SER A 428 3.16 17.98 -11.94
C SER A 428 3.23 19.03 -13.05
N ASN A 429 3.53 18.60 -14.25
CA ASN A 429 3.35 19.47 -15.40
C ASN A 429 1.87 19.63 -15.81
N PHE A 430 0.93 19.03 -15.04
CA PHE A 430 -0.52 19.25 -15.11
C PHE A 430 -1.03 19.87 -13.82
N ASP A 431 -1.49 21.11 -13.87
CA ASP A 431 -1.88 21.93 -12.71
C ASP A 431 -2.97 21.27 -11.83
N PHE A 432 -3.82 20.40 -12.41
CA PHE A 432 -4.89 19.72 -11.67
C PHE A 432 -4.39 18.59 -10.76
N VAL A 433 -3.13 18.18 -10.92
CA VAL A 433 -2.47 17.14 -10.11
C VAL A 433 -1.60 17.75 -9.01
N ASP A 434 -1.19 19.03 -9.18
CA ASP A 434 -0.34 19.71 -8.22
C ASP A 434 -1.03 19.86 -6.88
N TYR A 435 -0.33 19.50 -5.80
CA TYR A 435 -0.75 19.83 -4.45
C TYR A 435 0.43 19.81 -3.49
N ASP A 436 0.26 20.49 -2.36
CA ASP A 436 1.04 20.26 -1.16
C ASP A 436 0.10 20.15 0.06
N GLU A 437 0.46 19.28 0.98
CA GLU A 437 -0.30 18.98 2.17
C GLU A 437 0.62 18.87 3.38
N GLN A 438 0.17 19.38 4.52
CA GLN A 438 0.82 19.21 5.80
C GLN A 438 -0.20 18.69 6.80
N ARG A 439 0.10 17.56 7.42
CA ARG A 439 -0.74 16.97 8.47
C ARG A 439 0.03 16.88 9.77
N ILE A 440 -0.62 17.28 10.86
CA ILE A 440 -0.12 17.07 12.22
C ILE A 440 -1.13 16.19 12.95
N LEU A 441 -0.69 15.04 13.38
CA LEU A 441 -1.54 14.03 14.00
C LEU A 441 -1.06 13.73 15.42
N VAL A 442 -1.98 13.76 16.36
CA VAL A 442 -1.76 13.36 17.76
C VAL A 442 -2.71 12.24 18.09
N GLY A 443 -2.22 11.17 18.67
CA GLY A 443 -3.10 10.06 19.00
C GLY A 443 -2.69 9.24 20.23
N ALA A 444 -3.64 8.41 20.64
CA ALA A 444 -3.50 7.52 21.79
C ALA A 444 -4.14 6.16 21.47
N THR A 445 -3.39 5.08 21.65
CA THR A 445 -3.90 3.70 21.55
C THR A 445 -3.95 3.07 22.93
N LEU A 446 -5.12 2.61 23.32
CA LEU A 446 -5.31 1.76 24.51
C LEU A 446 -5.40 0.29 24.06
N ARG A 447 -4.65 -0.58 24.73
CA ARG A 447 -4.62 -2.03 24.47
C ARG A 447 -4.97 -2.79 25.74
N TYR A 448 -5.71 -3.89 25.55
CA TYR A 448 -5.98 -4.83 26.62
C TYR A 448 -5.12 -6.08 26.48
#